data_1f411bef34079354c1b5876148460abf
#
_entry.id   1f411bef34079354c1b5876148460abf
#
_cell.length_a   1.000
_cell.length_b   1.000
_cell.length_c   1.000
_cell.angle_alpha   90.00
_cell.angle_beta   90.00
_cell.angle_gamma   90.00
#
_symmetry.space_group_name_H-M   'P 1'
#
loop_
_entity.id
_entity.type
_entity.pdbx_description
1 polymer ?
#
loop_
_entity_poly.entity_id
_entity_poly.type
_entity_poly.pdbx_seq_one_letter_code
_entity_poly.pdbx_strand_id
1 'polypeptide(L)'
;MIRYKFPKAIFVACTASVMIVLAPAVNAQSTELKQVFAQLGATPVVRAQFEQQKKLASLNKIYVSKGTVLFSKNQGVLWQIQSPVKADLVVTPRKLVQKTQRTTSQIEVDKTPYGSVATMFLQLMSGNEAALAKNFNVVSANYSPMQWNVSLTPKSSLFKKLFVQVDAQGQRYVDRITILEQANNRTIIRFSQQTAQPQTLTAAENALFQLAK
;
A
#
# COMPACT_ATOMS: atom_id res chain seq x y z
N MET A 1 -31.87 32.03 -80.95
CA MET A 1 -31.55 30.84 -80.17
C MET A 1 -30.18 31.01 -79.61
N ILE A 2 -30.12 31.54 -78.37
CA ILE A 2 -28.81 31.88 -77.71
C ILE A 2 -28.64 30.86 -76.55
N ARG A 3 -27.59 30.00 -76.66
CA ARG A 3 -27.22 29.03 -75.60
C ARG A 3 -26.24 29.69 -74.65
N TYR A 4 -26.63 29.89 -73.41
CA TYR A 4 -25.76 30.26 -72.35
C TYR A 4 -25.08 29.01 -71.71
N LYS A 5 -23.75 28.95 -71.71
CA LYS A 5 -22.96 27.99 -70.99
C LYS A 5 -22.67 28.53 -69.57
N PHE A 6 -23.07 27.78 -68.54
CA PHE A 6 -22.69 28.05 -67.14
C PHE A 6 -21.32 27.43 -66.85
N PRO A 7 -20.45 28.13 -66.13
CA PRO A 7 -19.17 27.55 -65.68
C PRO A 7 -19.39 26.67 -64.46
N LYS A 8 -18.69 25.53 -64.42
CA LYS A 8 -18.65 24.60 -63.26
C LYS A 8 -17.87 25.23 -62.11
N ALA A 9 -18.54 25.50 -60.98
CA ALA A 9 -17.90 25.87 -59.75
C ALA A 9 -17.21 24.65 -59.12
N ILE A 10 -15.91 24.77 -58.87
CA ILE A 10 -15.09 23.77 -58.18
C ILE A 10 -15.28 24.02 -56.69
N PHE A 11 -15.98 23.11 -56.00
CA PHE A 11 -16.04 23.09 -54.53
C PHE A 11 -14.76 22.44 -54.02
N VAL A 12 -13.85 23.22 -53.45
CA VAL A 12 -12.72 22.73 -52.68
C VAL A 12 -13.23 22.46 -51.27
N ALA A 13 -13.45 21.18 -50.96
CA ALA A 13 -13.78 20.72 -49.62
C ALA A 13 -12.50 20.72 -48.75
N CYS A 14 -12.38 21.72 -47.89
CA CYS A 14 -11.32 21.78 -46.91
C CYS A 14 -11.66 20.85 -45.73
N THR A 15 -11.20 19.60 -45.75
CA THR A 15 -11.33 18.66 -44.64
C THR A 15 -10.32 19.02 -43.59
N ALA A 16 -10.74 19.74 -42.53
CA ALA A 16 -9.96 19.96 -41.32
C ALA A 16 -9.90 18.63 -40.54
N SER A 17 -8.79 17.91 -40.67
CA SER A 17 -8.50 16.74 -39.82
C SER A 17 -8.17 17.23 -38.43
N VAL A 18 -9.11 17.09 -37.50
CA VAL A 18 -8.87 17.26 -36.06
C VAL A 18 -8.08 16.04 -35.59
N MET A 19 -6.77 16.16 -35.44
CA MET A 19 -5.95 15.19 -34.72
C MET A 19 -6.24 15.29 -33.22
N ILE A 20 -7.06 14.36 -32.70
CA ILE A 20 -7.21 14.16 -31.27
C ILE A 20 -5.92 13.50 -30.78
N VAL A 21 -5.03 14.30 -30.17
CA VAL A 21 -3.84 13.80 -29.46
C VAL A 21 -4.34 13.18 -28.17
N LEU A 22 -4.54 11.86 -28.16
CA LEU A 22 -4.70 11.08 -26.94
C LEU A 22 -3.34 11.06 -26.22
N ALA A 23 -3.14 11.99 -25.28
CA ALA A 23 -1.99 11.96 -24.39
C ALA A 23 -2.03 10.70 -23.50
N PRO A 24 -0.92 9.97 -23.33
CA PRO A 24 -0.90 8.73 -22.55
C PRO A 24 -1.06 9.01 -21.05
N ALA A 25 -2.25 8.73 -20.52
CA ALA A 25 -2.55 8.80 -19.08
C ALA A 25 -1.68 7.84 -18.24
N VAL A 26 -1.06 6.85 -18.86
CA VAL A 26 -0.21 5.84 -18.22
C VAL A 26 1.07 6.42 -17.60
N ASN A 27 1.64 7.48 -18.15
CA ASN A 27 2.89 8.07 -17.64
C ASN A 27 2.70 8.90 -16.36
N ALA A 28 1.54 9.51 -16.15
CA ALA A 28 1.25 10.32 -14.96
C ALA A 28 1.17 9.45 -13.70
N GLN A 29 0.42 8.34 -13.75
CA GLN A 29 0.24 7.42 -12.63
C GLN A 29 1.55 6.80 -12.13
N SER A 30 2.47 6.46 -13.05
CA SER A 30 3.79 5.93 -12.66
C SER A 30 4.66 6.97 -11.95
N THR A 31 4.51 8.25 -12.30
CA THR A 31 5.25 9.36 -11.69
C THR A 31 4.76 9.63 -10.28
N GLU A 32 3.45 9.69 -10.07
CA GLU A 32 2.83 9.91 -8.76
C GLU A 32 3.15 8.78 -7.78
N LEU A 33 3.09 7.53 -8.25
CA LEU A 33 3.49 6.37 -7.45
C LEU A 33 4.94 6.47 -6.99
N LYS A 34 5.87 6.85 -7.89
CA LYS A 34 7.28 7.05 -7.54
C LYS A 34 7.47 8.14 -6.49
N GLN A 35 6.71 9.24 -6.57
CA GLN A 35 6.75 10.31 -5.58
C GLN A 35 6.27 9.81 -4.20
N VAL A 36 5.18 9.04 -4.14
CA VAL A 36 4.72 8.41 -2.90
C VAL A 36 5.82 7.53 -2.29
N PHE A 37 6.41 6.64 -3.08
CA PHE A 37 7.45 5.74 -2.57
C PHE A 37 8.75 6.44 -2.22
N ALA A 38 9.14 7.48 -2.95
CA ALA A 38 10.30 8.30 -2.60
C ALA A 38 10.08 8.97 -1.24
N GLN A 39 8.90 9.51 -0.98
CA GLN A 39 8.54 10.14 0.28
C GLN A 39 8.54 9.14 1.44
N LEU A 40 7.89 7.98 1.28
CA LEU A 40 7.84 6.94 2.32
C LEU A 40 9.24 6.37 2.59
N GLY A 41 10.04 6.14 1.56
CA GLY A 41 11.39 5.61 1.65
C GLY A 41 12.43 6.60 2.21
N ALA A 42 12.12 7.89 2.30
CA ALA A 42 13.03 8.92 2.80
C ALA A 42 13.27 8.84 4.31
N THR A 43 12.35 8.22 5.07
CA THR A 43 12.45 8.13 6.53
C THR A 43 12.89 6.72 6.95
N PRO A 44 14.09 6.56 7.56
CA PRO A 44 14.62 5.25 7.87
C PRO A 44 13.89 4.53 9.00
N VAL A 45 13.32 5.28 9.94
CA VAL A 45 12.57 4.75 11.10
C VAL A 45 11.33 5.60 11.33
N VAL A 46 10.18 4.95 11.43
CA VAL A 46 8.90 5.61 11.79
C VAL A 46 8.25 4.83 12.91
N ARG A 47 7.82 5.52 13.96
CA ARG A 47 7.01 4.98 15.05
C ARG A 47 5.64 5.59 15.00
N ALA A 48 4.62 4.79 15.34
CA ALA A 48 3.23 5.24 15.40
C ALA A 48 2.44 4.44 16.43
N GLN A 49 1.32 4.98 16.85
CA GLN A 49 0.23 4.20 17.42
C GLN A 49 -0.67 3.70 16.29
N PHE A 50 -1.29 2.53 16.46
CA PHE A 50 -2.27 2.04 15.53
C PHE A 50 -3.58 1.64 16.22
N GLU A 51 -4.68 1.79 15.48
CA GLU A 51 -5.94 1.15 15.75
C GLU A 51 -6.34 0.34 14.52
N GLN A 52 -6.54 -0.96 14.70
CA GLN A 52 -7.03 -1.86 13.66
C GLN A 52 -8.45 -2.27 13.97
N GLN A 53 -9.36 -2.10 13.01
CA GLN A 53 -10.73 -2.55 13.04
C GLN A 53 -10.93 -3.61 11.97
N LYS A 54 -11.26 -4.84 12.38
CA LYS A 54 -11.58 -5.94 11.47
C LYS A 54 -13.06 -6.28 11.56
N LYS A 55 -13.80 -6.02 10.48
CA LYS A 55 -15.18 -6.43 10.32
C LYS A 55 -15.24 -7.80 9.66
N LEU A 56 -15.83 -8.77 10.34
CA LEU A 56 -16.15 -10.07 9.77
C LEU A 56 -17.59 -10.04 9.28
N ALA A 57 -17.80 -10.12 7.97
CA ALA A 57 -19.13 -10.01 7.36
C ALA A 57 -20.08 -11.12 7.84
N SER A 58 -19.59 -12.36 7.96
CA SER A 58 -20.38 -13.51 8.41
C SER A 58 -20.89 -13.41 9.85
N LEU A 59 -20.19 -12.67 10.70
CA LEU A 59 -20.55 -12.54 12.14
C LEU A 59 -21.18 -11.19 12.46
N ASN A 60 -21.24 -10.27 11.50
CA ASN A 60 -21.63 -8.86 11.71
C ASN A 60 -20.93 -8.21 12.93
N LYS A 61 -19.68 -8.61 13.18
CA LYS A 61 -18.91 -8.20 14.36
C LYS A 61 -17.65 -7.46 13.94
N ILE A 62 -17.30 -6.42 14.70
CA ILE A 62 -16.06 -5.67 14.55
C ILE A 62 -15.12 -6.03 15.70
N TYR A 63 -13.93 -6.48 15.36
CA TYR A 63 -12.84 -6.72 16.28
C TYR A 63 -11.89 -5.52 16.23
N VAL A 64 -11.57 -4.98 17.39
CA VAL A 64 -10.67 -3.82 17.51
C VAL A 64 -9.39 -4.25 18.22
N SER A 65 -8.25 -3.92 17.64
CA SER A 65 -6.94 -4.07 18.26
C SER A 65 -6.20 -2.75 18.23
N LYS A 66 -5.42 -2.47 19.26
CA LYS A 66 -4.62 -1.25 19.40
C LYS A 66 -3.23 -1.58 19.88
N GLY A 67 -2.29 -0.70 19.57
CA GLY A 67 -0.93 -0.85 20.01
C GLY A 67 0.01 0.14 19.34
N THR A 68 1.28 -0.24 19.26
CA THR A 68 2.33 0.55 18.61
C THR A 68 2.94 -0.20 17.45
N VAL A 69 3.38 0.54 16.47
CA VAL A 69 4.14 0.01 15.34
C VAL A 69 5.43 0.81 15.20
N LEU A 70 6.50 0.08 14.92
CA LEU A 70 7.76 0.66 14.50
C LEU A 70 8.09 0.06 13.12
N PHE A 71 8.31 0.92 12.17
CA PHE A 71 8.88 0.58 10.88
C PHE A 71 10.36 0.96 10.85
N SER A 72 11.20 0.04 10.41
CA SER A 72 12.61 0.27 10.13
C SER A 72 12.94 -0.22 8.73
N LYS A 73 13.42 0.68 7.87
CA LYS A 73 13.79 0.37 6.49
C LYS A 73 14.78 -0.80 6.39
N ASN A 74 15.71 -0.89 7.34
CA ASN A 74 16.78 -1.88 7.31
C ASN A 74 16.46 -3.19 8.06
N GLN A 75 15.53 -3.15 9.02
CA GLN A 75 15.22 -4.32 9.87
C GLN A 75 13.86 -4.93 9.55
N GLY A 76 12.83 -4.09 9.36
CA GLY A 76 11.48 -4.57 9.14
C GLY A 76 10.43 -3.84 9.96
N VAL A 77 9.46 -4.56 10.48
CA VAL A 77 8.34 -4.00 11.27
C VAL A 77 8.26 -4.70 12.63
N LEU A 78 8.15 -3.92 13.70
CA LEU A 78 7.66 -4.36 15.00
C LEU A 78 6.21 -3.92 15.13
N TRP A 79 5.30 -4.86 15.26
CA TRP A 79 3.88 -4.62 15.45
C TRP A 79 3.47 -5.13 16.82
N GLN A 80 3.34 -4.22 17.79
CA GLN A 80 3.10 -4.57 19.16
C GLN A 80 1.65 -4.34 19.54
N ILE A 81 0.87 -5.41 19.58
CA ILE A 81 -0.54 -5.37 19.99
C ILE A 81 -0.60 -5.27 21.50
N GLN A 82 -1.27 -4.25 22.03
CA GLN A 82 -1.44 -4.00 23.45
C GLN A 82 -2.83 -4.38 23.94
N SER A 83 -3.84 -4.33 23.08
CA SER A 83 -5.21 -4.73 23.38
C SER A 83 -5.89 -5.35 22.15
N PRO A 84 -6.86 -6.27 22.33
CA PRO A 84 -7.33 -6.85 23.60
C PRO A 84 -6.36 -7.88 24.21
N VAL A 85 -5.51 -8.51 23.37
CA VAL A 85 -4.53 -9.52 23.79
C VAL A 85 -3.16 -9.07 23.39
N LYS A 86 -2.23 -9.03 24.34
CA LYS A 86 -0.83 -8.60 24.09
C LYS A 86 -0.10 -9.63 23.21
N ALA A 87 0.48 -9.13 22.12
CA ALA A 87 1.32 -9.90 21.23
C ALA A 87 2.29 -8.98 20.47
N ASP A 88 3.53 -9.43 20.33
CA ASP A 88 4.52 -8.77 19.49
C ASP A 88 4.67 -9.56 18.19
N LEU A 89 4.55 -8.87 17.06
CA LEU A 89 4.85 -9.40 15.74
C LEU A 89 6.12 -8.73 15.23
N VAL A 90 7.15 -9.52 15.01
CA VAL A 90 8.41 -9.08 14.41
C VAL A 90 8.43 -9.55 12.97
N VAL A 91 8.40 -8.63 12.04
CA VAL A 91 8.38 -8.92 10.62
C VAL A 91 9.67 -8.44 9.98
N THR A 92 10.42 -9.38 9.42
CA THR A 92 11.61 -9.10 8.61
C THR A 92 11.37 -9.56 7.18
N PRO A 93 12.26 -9.27 6.22
CA PRO A 93 12.12 -9.77 4.86
C PRO A 93 12.05 -11.31 4.73
N ARG A 94 12.52 -12.05 5.73
CA ARG A 94 12.60 -13.53 5.69
C ARG A 94 11.69 -14.23 6.69
N LYS A 95 11.48 -13.62 7.86
CA LYS A 95 10.81 -14.27 8.99
C LYS A 95 9.73 -13.40 9.59
N LEU A 96 8.68 -14.03 10.05
CA LEU A 96 7.67 -13.45 10.93
C LEU A 96 7.73 -14.21 12.25
N VAL A 97 7.99 -13.49 13.33
CA VAL A 97 7.95 -14.05 14.68
C VAL A 97 6.76 -13.42 15.42
N GLN A 98 5.92 -14.27 15.97
CA GLN A 98 4.86 -13.86 16.88
C GLN A 98 5.24 -14.30 18.30
N LYS A 99 5.32 -13.35 19.21
CA LYS A 99 5.58 -13.57 20.62
C LYS A 99 4.38 -13.11 21.43
N THR A 100 3.84 -14.02 22.24
CA THR A 100 2.82 -13.74 23.25
C THR A 100 3.42 -13.92 24.65
N GLN A 101 2.61 -13.76 25.68
CA GLN A 101 3.06 -14.04 27.05
C GLN A 101 3.39 -15.54 27.28
N ARG A 102 2.81 -16.44 26.47
CA ARG A 102 2.91 -17.90 26.69
C ARG A 102 3.68 -18.62 25.60
N THR A 103 3.75 -18.08 24.41
CA THR A 103 4.28 -18.77 23.23
C THR A 103 5.12 -17.84 22.37
N THR A 104 6.11 -18.42 21.73
CA THR A 104 6.81 -17.79 20.61
C THR A 104 6.70 -18.73 19.42
N SER A 105 6.16 -18.24 18.31
CA SER A 105 6.07 -18.95 17.05
C SER A 105 6.83 -18.21 15.97
N GLN A 106 7.52 -18.96 15.11
CA GLN A 106 8.26 -18.42 13.99
C GLN A 106 7.71 -19.00 12.69
N ILE A 107 7.52 -18.15 11.70
CA ILE A 107 6.94 -18.51 10.41
C ILE A 107 7.84 -17.92 9.33
N GLU A 108 8.19 -18.72 8.33
CA GLU A 108 8.85 -18.21 7.14
C GLU A 108 7.84 -17.44 6.28
N VAL A 109 8.21 -16.22 5.90
CA VAL A 109 7.31 -15.24 5.29
C VAL A 109 6.72 -15.73 3.97
N ASP A 110 7.49 -16.45 3.18
CA ASP A 110 7.12 -16.96 1.86
C ASP A 110 6.22 -18.21 1.90
N LYS A 111 6.09 -18.85 3.07
CA LYS A 111 5.37 -20.14 3.22
C LYS A 111 3.95 -19.99 3.76
N THR A 112 3.53 -18.78 4.13
CA THR A 112 2.20 -18.59 4.72
C THR A 112 1.48 -17.35 4.20
N PRO A 113 0.12 -17.37 4.20
CA PRO A 113 -0.70 -16.21 3.90
C PRO A 113 -0.39 -15.01 4.81
N TYR A 114 -0.14 -15.26 6.09
CA TYR A 114 0.19 -14.20 7.07
C TYR A 114 1.54 -13.55 6.80
N GLY A 115 2.53 -14.34 6.42
CA GLY A 115 3.82 -13.84 5.99
C GLY A 115 3.71 -12.93 4.75
N SER A 116 2.84 -13.31 3.83
CA SER A 116 2.58 -12.50 2.63
C SER A 116 1.98 -11.14 2.97
N VAL A 117 1.03 -11.07 3.92
CA VAL A 117 0.48 -9.80 4.44
C VAL A 117 1.58 -8.93 5.04
N ALA A 118 2.41 -9.52 5.87
CA ALA A 118 3.52 -8.84 6.52
C ALA A 118 4.52 -8.29 5.49
N THR A 119 4.81 -9.06 4.44
CA THR A 119 5.66 -8.62 3.33
C THR A 119 5.06 -7.46 2.56
N MET A 120 3.75 -7.49 2.29
CA MET A 120 3.05 -6.36 1.67
C MET A 120 3.23 -5.08 2.49
N PHE A 121 3.05 -5.17 3.81
CA PHE A 121 3.28 -4.05 4.70
C PHE A 121 4.71 -3.51 4.62
N LEU A 122 5.70 -4.41 4.66
CA LEU A 122 7.11 -4.04 4.51
C LEU A 122 7.36 -3.31 3.18
N GLN A 123 6.83 -3.84 2.09
CA GLN A 123 7.02 -3.27 0.76
C GLN A 123 6.39 -1.90 0.63
N LEU A 124 5.19 -1.72 1.15
CA LEU A 124 4.49 -0.44 1.16
C LEU A 124 5.22 0.59 2.02
N MET A 125 5.57 0.23 3.26
CA MET A 125 6.20 1.15 4.22
C MET A 125 7.65 1.49 3.86
N SER A 126 8.37 0.58 3.18
CA SER A 126 9.75 0.83 2.74
C SER A 126 9.87 1.66 1.47
N GLY A 127 8.75 1.97 0.81
CA GLY A 127 8.78 2.63 -0.48
C GLY A 127 9.39 1.76 -1.60
N ASN A 128 9.35 0.42 -1.47
CA ASN A 128 9.90 -0.49 -2.46
C ASN A 128 8.87 -0.82 -3.56
N GLU A 129 8.78 0.09 -4.54
CA GLU A 129 7.86 -0.04 -5.68
C GLU A 129 8.06 -1.35 -6.45
N ALA A 130 9.31 -1.71 -6.76
CA ALA A 130 9.62 -2.90 -7.54
C ALA A 130 9.18 -4.20 -6.84
N ALA A 131 9.34 -4.27 -5.53
CA ALA A 131 8.89 -5.41 -4.74
C ALA A 131 7.36 -5.48 -4.65
N LEU A 132 6.69 -4.33 -4.51
CA LEU A 132 5.23 -4.26 -4.49
C LEU A 132 4.63 -4.70 -5.83
N ALA A 133 5.19 -4.24 -6.95
CA ALA A 133 4.73 -4.53 -8.31
C ALA A 133 4.80 -6.01 -8.69
N LYS A 134 5.59 -6.82 -8.00
CA LYS A 134 5.61 -8.28 -8.18
C LYS A 134 4.31 -8.93 -7.72
N ASN A 135 3.68 -8.38 -6.69
CA ASN A 135 2.52 -8.97 -6.02
C ASN A 135 1.22 -8.23 -6.27
N PHE A 136 1.28 -6.95 -6.65
CA PHE A 136 0.12 -6.09 -6.83
C PHE A 136 0.16 -5.34 -8.15
N ASN A 137 -1.03 -5.09 -8.71
CA ASN A 137 -1.25 -4.10 -9.74
C ASN A 137 -1.66 -2.79 -9.06
N VAL A 138 -1.11 -1.69 -9.51
CA VAL A 138 -1.56 -0.35 -9.11
C VAL A 138 -2.77 0.02 -9.93
N VAL A 139 -3.91 0.22 -9.26
CA VAL A 139 -5.16 0.66 -9.89
C VAL A 139 -5.16 2.17 -10.05
N SER A 140 -4.75 2.87 -9.00
CA SER A 140 -4.58 4.31 -9.01
C SER A 140 -3.49 4.73 -8.03
N ALA A 141 -2.83 5.83 -8.34
CA ALA A 141 -1.94 6.54 -7.45
C ALA A 141 -2.16 8.03 -7.67
N ASN A 142 -2.30 8.78 -6.58
CA ASN A 142 -2.39 10.23 -6.61
C ASN A 142 -1.43 10.78 -5.56
N TYR A 143 -0.71 11.82 -5.93
CA TYR A 143 0.26 12.49 -5.06
C TYR A 143 0.09 14.00 -5.11
N SER A 144 0.08 14.60 -3.93
CA SER A 144 0.28 16.03 -3.74
C SER A 144 1.19 16.26 -2.53
N PRO A 145 1.76 17.45 -2.33
CA PRO A 145 2.56 17.74 -1.13
C PRO A 145 1.80 17.59 0.19
N MET A 146 0.47 17.66 0.16
CA MET A 146 -0.37 17.59 1.36
C MET A 146 -0.92 16.20 1.63
N GLN A 147 -1.10 15.37 0.60
CA GLN A 147 -1.69 14.04 0.74
C GLN A 147 -1.39 13.16 -0.46
N TRP A 148 -1.41 11.87 -0.23
CA TRP A 148 -1.32 10.87 -1.27
C TRP A 148 -2.29 9.72 -1.00
N ASN A 149 -2.67 9.01 -2.05
CA ASN A 149 -3.38 7.75 -1.97
C ASN A 149 -2.93 6.79 -3.07
N VAL A 150 -2.97 5.50 -2.76
CA VAL A 150 -2.63 4.41 -3.68
C VAL A 150 -3.67 3.31 -3.51
N SER A 151 -4.23 2.82 -4.61
CA SER A 151 -5.12 1.68 -4.64
C SER A 151 -4.45 0.53 -5.38
N LEU A 152 -4.49 -0.66 -4.77
CA LEU A 152 -3.80 -1.85 -5.21
C LEU A 152 -4.76 -3.02 -5.32
N THR A 153 -4.61 -3.83 -6.38
CA THR A 153 -5.27 -5.14 -6.48
C THR A 153 -4.23 -6.26 -6.53
N PRO A 154 -4.51 -7.43 -5.93
CA PRO A 154 -3.56 -8.52 -5.91
C PRO A 154 -3.31 -9.09 -7.30
N LYS A 155 -2.04 -9.36 -7.61
CA LYS A 155 -1.57 -9.96 -8.87
C LYS A 155 -1.30 -11.45 -8.70
N SER A 156 -0.62 -11.83 -7.61
CA SER A 156 -0.27 -13.23 -7.37
C SER A 156 -1.48 -14.05 -6.91
N SER A 157 -1.52 -15.33 -7.23
CA SER A 157 -2.59 -16.25 -6.83
C SER A 157 -2.75 -16.37 -5.32
N LEU A 158 -1.65 -16.27 -4.57
CA LEU A 158 -1.67 -16.31 -3.11
C LEU A 158 -2.41 -15.10 -2.52
N PHE A 159 -2.06 -13.88 -2.98
CA PHE A 159 -2.71 -12.66 -2.51
C PHE A 159 -4.17 -12.54 -2.95
N LYS A 160 -4.52 -13.04 -4.14
CA LYS A 160 -5.92 -13.10 -4.61
C LYS A 160 -6.82 -13.95 -3.73
N LYS A 161 -6.29 -14.97 -3.04
CA LYS A 161 -7.04 -15.77 -2.06
C LYS A 161 -7.34 -15.01 -0.77
N LEU A 162 -6.60 -13.95 -0.48
CA LEU A 162 -6.71 -13.17 0.77
C LEU A 162 -7.42 -11.84 0.57
N PHE A 163 -7.05 -11.13 -0.49
CA PHE A 163 -7.44 -9.75 -0.72
C PHE A 163 -8.21 -9.58 -2.03
N VAL A 164 -9.12 -8.63 -2.01
CA VAL A 164 -9.77 -8.07 -3.20
C VAL A 164 -9.08 -6.77 -3.59
N GLN A 165 -8.83 -5.91 -2.59
CA GLN A 165 -8.23 -4.59 -2.78
C GLN A 165 -7.53 -4.12 -1.51
N VAL A 166 -6.50 -3.32 -1.69
CA VAL A 166 -5.80 -2.62 -0.61
C VAL A 166 -5.67 -1.15 -0.99
N ASP A 167 -6.20 -0.28 -0.16
CA ASP A 167 -6.08 1.17 -0.30
C ASP A 167 -5.20 1.71 0.82
N ALA A 168 -4.18 2.49 0.45
CA ALA A 168 -3.32 3.19 1.39
C ALA A 168 -3.40 4.69 1.12
N GLN A 169 -3.42 5.47 2.18
CA GLN A 169 -3.42 6.92 2.11
C GLN A 169 -2.63 7.53 3.25
N GLY A 170 -2.14 8.74 3.04
CA GLY A 170 -1.41 9.48 4.05
C GLY A 170 -0.99 10.87 3.61
N GLN A 171 -0.29 11.53 4.50
CA GLN A 171 0.37 12.81 4.26
C GLN A 171 1.88 12.54 4.14
N ARG A 172 2.64 12.85 5.17
CA ARG A 172 4.08 12.54 5.21
C ARG A 172 4.35 11.03 5.35
N TYR A 173 3.52 10.33 6.12
CA TYR A 173 3.59 8.89 6.40
C TYR A 173 2.29 8.23 5.96
N VAL A 174 2.16 6.94 6.21
CA VAL A 174 0.90 6.21 6.00
C VAL A 174 -0.05 6.51 7.16
N ASP A 175 -1.20 7.13 6.88
CA ASP A 175 -2.21 7.45 7.91
C ASP A 175 -3.28 6.37 8.04
N ARG A 176 -3.61 5.72 6.91
CA ARG A 176 -4.64 4.69 6.86
C ARG A 176 -4.34 3.64 5.82
N ILE A 177 -4.64 2.40 6.17
CA ILE A 177 -4.72 1.29 5.22
C ILE A 177 -6.11 0.68 5.36
N THR A 178 -6.78 0.46 4.23
CA THR A 178 -8.04 -0.27 4.14
C THR A 178 -7.82 -1.50 3.29
N ILE A 179 -8.16 -2.66 3.81
CA ILE A 179 -8.04 -3.95 3.13
C ILE A 179 -9.44 -4.51 2.95
N LEU A 180 -9.86 -4.69 1.71
CA LEU A 180 -11.02 -5.49 1.37
C LEU A 180 -10.53 -6.93 1.19
N GLU A 181 -10.99 -7.81 2.06
CA GLU A 181 -10.61 -9.22 2.07
C GLU A 181 -11.67 -10.06 1.35
N GLN A 182 -11.34 -11.31 1.06
CA GLN A 182 -12.31 -12.28 0.56
C GLN A 182 -13.46 -12.47 1.58
N ALA A 183 -14.60 -12.98 1.11
CA ALA A 183 -15.84 -13.13 1.91
C ALA A 183 -16.37 -11.80 2.50
N ASN A 184 -16.11 -10.67 1.82
CA ASN A 184 -16.55 -9.32 2.21
C ASN A 184 -16.06 -8.87 3.60
N ASN A 185 -15.00 -9.49 4.12
CA ASN A 185 -14.36 -9.01 5.33
C ASN A 185 -13.60 -7.72 5.03
N ARG A 186 -13.51 -6.84 6.03
CA ARG A 186 -12.84 -5.54 5.88
C ARG A 186 -11.96 -5.24 7.08
N THR A 187 -10.72 -4.93 6.81
CA THR A 187 -9.77 -4.43 7.82
C THR A 187 -9.44 -2.99 7.55
N ILE A 188 -9.54 -2.13 8.56
CA ILE A 188 -9.10 -0.73 8.52
C ILE A 188 -8.06 -0.56 9.59
N ILE A 189 -6.90 -0.02 9.22
CA ILE A 189 -5.82 0.31 10.14
C ILE A 189 -5.59 1.82 10.05
N ARG A 190 -5.64 2.49 11.19
CA ARG A 190 -5.32 3.92 11.32
C ARG A 190 -4.06 4.08 12.13
N PHE A 191 -3.18 4.93 11.67
CA PHE A 191 -1.95 5.30 12.35
C PHE A 191 -2.07 6.72 12.88
N SER A 192 -1.54 6.93 14.07
CA SER A 192 -1.53 8.24 14.74
C SER A 192 -0.25 8.43 15.53
N GLN A 193 0.00 9.65 15.97
CA GLN A 193 1.20 10.04 16.75
C GLN A 193 2.51 9.60 16.06
N GLN A 194 2.57 9.77 14.77
CA GLN A 194 3.70 9.33 13.97
C GLN A 194 4.92 10.20 14.20
N THR A 195 6.07 9.57 14.43
CA THR A 195 7.35 10.25 14.63
C THR A 195 8.51 9.49 14.00
N ALA A 196 9.47 10.25 13.48
CA ALA A 196 10.75 9.72 12.98
C ALA A 196 11.84 9.75 14.07
N GLN A 197 11.52 10.22 15.28
CA GLN A 197 12.50 10.34 16.37
C GLN A 197 12.33 9.23 17.43
N PRO A 198 13.45 8.72 17.94
CA PRO A 198 14.82 8.86 17.43
C PRO A 198 14.99 8.16 16.07
N GLN A 199 15.92 8.62 15.22
CA GLN A 199 16.17 8.03 13.90
C GLN A 199 16.85 6.65 13.96
N THR A 200 17.35 6.26 15.11
CA THR A 200 17.96 4.96 15.38
C THR A 200 17.04 4.10 16.23
N LEU A 201 17.25 2.79 16.19
CA LEU A 201 16.55 1.85 17.04
C LEU A 201 17.09 1.91 18.47
N THR A 202 16.20 1.83 19.45
CA THR A 202 16.57 1.64 20.84
C THR A 202 17.13 0.23 21.08
N ALA A 203 17.80 0.00 22.21
CA ALA A 203 18.29 -1.33 22.58
C ALA A 203 17.16 -2.36 22.68
N ALA A 204 15.99 -1.97 23.22
CA ALA A 204 14.82 -2.84 23.33
C ALA A 204 14.24 -3.21 21.97
N GLU A 205 14.12 -2.26 21.05
CA GLU A 205 13.65 -2.50 19.67
C GLU A 205 14.62 -3.42 18.91
N ASN A 206 15.93 -3.21 19.04
CA ASN A 206 16.94 -4.08 18.48
C ASN A 206 16.83 -5.51 19.04
N ALA A 207 16.62 -5.68 20.34
CA ALA A 207 16.46 -7.00 20.96
C ALA A 207 15.25 -7.75 20.40
N LEU A 208 14.14 -7.06 20.10
CA LEU A 208 12.98 -7.68 19.45
C LEU A 208 13.30 -8.14 18.03
N PHE A 209 14.01 -7.35 17.22
CA PHE A 209 14.42 -7.78 15.89
C PHE A 209 15.38 -8.98 15.88
N GLN A 210 16.16 -9.19 16.96
CA GLN A 210 17.01 -10.37 17.09
C GLN A 210 16.21 -11.68 17.14
N LEU A 211 14.94 -11.65 17.58
CA LEU A 211 14.05 -12.82 17.58
C LEU A 211 13.79 -13.37 16.17
N ALA A 212 13.97 -12.56 15.13
CA ALA A 212 13.69 -12.89 13.73
C ALA A 212 14.97 -13.00 12.86
N LYS A 213 16.13 -13.14 13.45
CA LYS A 213 17.39 -13.39 12.73
C LYS A 213 17.68 -14.85 12.43
#